data_4fa2aeb25f350a7c276339bf0ce1a4dd
#
_entry.id   4fa2aeb25f350a7c276339bf0ce1a4dd
#
_cell.length_a   1.000
_cell.length_b   1.000
_cell.length_c   1.000
_cell.angle_alpha   90.00
_cell.angle_beta   90.00
_cell.angle_gamma   90.00
#
_symmetry.space_group_name_H-M   'P 1'
#
loop_
_entity.id
_entity.type
_entity.pdbx_description
1 polymer ?
#
loop_
_entity_poly.entity_id
_entity_poly.type
_entity_poly.pdbx_seq_one_letter_code
_entity_poly.pdbx_strand_id
1 'polypeptide(L)'
;MNLDAVMLLETVNFAAEKHRNQRRKDIEQTPYINHPIGVARILSHEAGVTDIVVLQAALLHDTLEDTDTKPEELETKFGQIVARIVQEVTDDKSLPKQERKRLQVEHAPHCSHQAKLVKLADKLYNLRDLNRCTPVGNRLHYNFYTLF
;
A
#
# COMPACT_ATOMS: atom_id res chain seq x y z
N MET A 1 7.14 24.38 14.18
CA MET A 1 7.19 23.53 12.97
C MET A 1 6.28 22.34 13.21
N ASN A 2 5.41 22.02 12.27
CA ASN A 2 4.56 20.83 12.40
C ASN A 2 5.40 19.59 12.06
N LEU A 3 5.81 18.84 13.07
CA LEU A 3 6.63 17.63 12.90
C LEU A 3 5.94 16.57 12.02
N ASP A 4 4.61 16.46 12.10
CA ASP A 4 3.87 15.49 11.29
C ASP A 4 4.00 15.78 9.79
N ALA A 5 3.98 17.06 9.40
CA ALA A 5 4.18 17.45 8.00
C ALA A 5 5.59 17.08 7.51
N VAL A 6 6.61 17.30 8.34
CA VAL A 6 7.99 16.91 8.02
C VAL A 6 8.07 15.38 7.87
N MET A 7 7.50 14.63 8.82
CA MET A 7 7.51 13.16 8.79
C MET A 7 6.79 12.61 7.56
N LEU A 8 5.67 13.21 7.16
CA LEU A 8 4.95 12.79 5.93
C LEU A 8 5.78 13.07 4.68
N LEU A 9 6.43 14.25 4.57
CA LEU A 9 7.26 14.57 3.42
C LEU A 9 8.47 13.63 3.31
N GLU A 10 9.14 13.30 4.42
CA GLU A 10 10.23 12.32 4.44
C GLU A 10 9.73 10.94 4.01
N THR A 11 8.53 10.54 4.46
CA THR A 11 7.93 9.26 4.10
C THR A 11 7.58 9.20 2.61
N VAL A 12 7.00 10.27 2.07
CA VAL A 12 6.68 10.38 0.63
C VAL A 12 7.96 10.33 -0.20
N ASN A 13 9.00 11.08 0.20
CA ASN A 13 10.27 11.08 -0.50
C ASN A 13 10.90 9.69 -0.54
N PHE A 14 10.95 9.01 0.59
CA PHE A 14 11.46 7.63 0.67
C PHE A 14 10.67 6.68 -0.25
N ALA A 15 9.34 6.68 -0.17
CA ALA A 15 8.50 5.84 -1.02
C ALA A 15 8.71 6.17 -2.51
N ALA A 16 8.82 7.46 -2.88
CA ALA A 16 9.07 7.88 -4.25
C ALA A 16 10.43 7.40 -4.78
N GLU A 17 11.47 7.46 -3.95
CA GLU A 17 12.80 6.93 -4.29
C GLU A 17 12.78 5.43 -4.53
N LYS A 18 12.12 4.67 -3.63
CA LYS A 18 12.01 3.21 -3.74
C LYS A 18 11.19 2.77 -4.98
N HIS A 19 10.12 3.48 -5.31
CA HIS A 19 9.26 3.17 -6.44
C HIS A 19 9.62 3.91 -7.74
N ARG A 20 10.76 4.61 -7.81
CA ARG A 20 11.12 5.50 -8.94
C ARG A 20 11.00 4.86 -10.33
N ASN A 21 11.33 3.58 -10.44
CA ASN A 21 11.33 2.83 -11.70
C ASN A 21 10.08 1.99 -11.90
N GLN A 22 9.17 1.97 -10.93
CA GLN A 22 7.94 1.20 -11.00
C GLN A 22 6.81 2.03 -11.63
N ARG A 23 5.99 1.34 -12.43
CA ARG A 23 4.83 1.94 -13.10
C ARG A 23 3.57 1.13 -12.82
N ARG A 24 2.42 1.81 -12.82
CA ARG A 24 1.11 1.15 -12.81
C ARG A 24 0.90 0.40 -14.14
N LYS A 25 -0.03 -0.55 -14.14
CA LYS A 25 -0.36 -1.37 -15.32
C LYS A 25 -1.39 -0.71 -16.24
N ASP A 26 -1.67 0.57 -16.05
CA ASP A 26 -2.53 1.35 -16.93
C ASP A 26 -1.82 1.70 -18.26
N ILE A 27 -2.62 2.14 -19.25
CA ILE A 27 -2.11 2.50 -20.59
C ILE A 27 -1.06 3.64 -20.50
N GLU A 28 -1.26 4.57 -19.56
CA GLU A 28 -0.41 5.74 -19.39
C GLU A 28 0.90 5.42 -18.66
N GLN A 29 1.02 4.20 -18.11
CA GLN A 29 2.15 3.80 -17.27
C GLN A 29 2.43 4.82 -16.14
N THR A 30 1.38 5.19 -15.45
CA THR A 30 1.43 6.16 -14.34
C THR A 30 2.52 5.79 -13.34
N PRO A 31 3.35 6.74 -12.87
CA PRO A 31 4.33 6.49 -11.83
C PRO A 31 3.69 5.83 -10.60
N TYR A 32 4.32 4.76 -10.10
CA TYR A 32 3.72 3.94 -9.05
C TYR A 32 3.42 4.72 -7.77
N ILE A 33 4.23 5.74 -7.46
CA ILE A 33 4.07 6.56 -6.25
C ILE A 33 2.67 7.22 -6.14
N ASN A 34 1.96 7.41 -7.25
CA ASN A 34 0.60 7.95 -7.23
C ASN A 34 -0.35 7.03 -6.46
N HIS A 35 -0.12 5.72 -6.48
CA HIS A 35 -0.94 4.75 -5.75
C HIS A 35 -0.82 4.90 -4.22
N PRO A 36 0.35 4.78 -3.58
CA PRO A 36 0.45 4.98 -2.13
C PRO A 36 0.03 6.37 -1.66
N ILE A 37 0.29 7.43 -2.44
CA ILE A 37 -0.23 8.77 -2.15
C ILE A 37 -1.77 8.75 -2.16
N GLY A 38 -2.38 8.13 -3.16
CA GLY A 38 -3.83 8.00 -3.24
C GLY A 38 -4.44 7.20 -2.10
N VAL A 39 -3.78 6.12 -1.67
CA VAL A 39 -4.19 5.31 -0.50
C VAL A 39 -4.17 6.16 0.78
N ALA A 40 -3.09 6.87 1.03
CA ALA A 40 -2.98 7.78 2.18
C ALA A 40 -4.04 8.91 2.12
N ARG A 41 -4.33 9.43 0.92
CA ARG A 41 -5.37 10.45 0.74
C ARG A 41 -6.78 9.92 1.03
N ILE A 42 -7.10 8.68 0.65
CA ILE A 42 -8.39 8.05 1.02
C ILE A 42 -8.54 8.03 2.54
N LEU A 43 -7.51 7.60 3.25
CA LEU A 43 -7.53 7.55 4.72
C LEU A 43 -7.68 8.93 5.34
N SER A 44 -6.87 9.90 4.93
CA SER A 44 -6.87 11.23 5.54
C SER A 44 -8.08 12.07 5.14
N HIS A 45 -8.34 12.20 3.85
CA HIS A 45 -9.36 13.14 3.33
C HIS A 45 -10.78 12.56 3.37
N GLU A 46 -10.95 11.27 3.05
CA GLU A 46 -12.28 10.66 2.96
C GLU A 46 -12.70 9.98 4.28
N ALA A 47 -11.76 9.28 4.92
CA ALA A 47 -12.04 8.57 6.17
C ALA A 47 -11.73 9.38 7.44
N GLY A 48 -11.14 10.58 7.32
CA GLY A 48 -10.84 11.44 8.46
C GLY A 48 -9.76 10.89 9.41
N VAL A 49 -8.91 9.97 8.92
CA VAL A 49 -7.80 9.41 9.70
C VAL A 49 -6.70 10.45 9.81
N THR A 50 -6.36 10.84 11.04
CA THR A 50 -5.30 11.81 11.36
C THR A 50 -4.08 11.17 12.03
N ASP A 51 -4.13 9.89 12.32
CA ASP A 51 -3.00 9.15 12.91
C ASP A 51 -1.84 9.09 11.89
N ILE A 52 -0.76 9.81 12.22
CA ILE A 52 0.44 9.90 11.39
C ILE A 52 1.05 8.53 11.08
N VAL A 53 0.99 7.61 12.03
CA VAL A 53 1.54 6.26 11.88
C VAL A 53 0.79 5.47 10.80
N VAL A 54 -0.54 5.60 10.76
CA VAL A 54 -1.38 4.98 9.73
C VAL A 54 -1.10 5.57 8.35
N LEU A 55 -0.96 6.90 8.28
CA LEU A 55 -0.66 7.59 7.01
C LEU A 55 0.73 7.25 6.48
N GLN A 56 1.74 7.15 7.35
CA GLN A 56 3.08 6.67 6.98
C GLN A 56 3.04 5.22 6.49
N ALA A 57 2.33 4.34 7.21
CA ALA A 57 2.18 2.95 6.79
C ALA A 57 1.47 2.84 5.43
N ALA A 58 0.47 3.68 5.17
CA ALA A 58 -0.19 3.74 3.86
C ALA A 58 0.74 4.17 2.73
N LEU A 59 1.61 5.14 2.98
CA LEU A 59 2.63 5.59 2.01
C LEU A 59 3.69 4.53 1.73
N LEU A 60 3.97 3.65 2.70
CA LEU A 60 5.03 2.64 2.65
C LEU A 60 4.53 1.23 2.35
N HIS A 61 3.21 1.00 2.25
CA HIS A 61 2.60 -0.33 2.31
C HIS A 61 3.14 -1.33 1.28
N ASP A 62 3.56 -0.87 0.10
CA ASP A 62 4.07 -1.71 -0.96
C ASP A 62 5.61 -1.77 -1.03
N THR A 63 6.33 -1.03 -0.18
CA THR A 63 7.79 -0.94 -0.27
C THR A 63 8.48 -2.28 0.03
N LEU A 64 8.04 -3.01 1.06
CA LEU A 64 8.60 -4.32 1.39
C LEU A 64 8.29 -5.37 0.33
N GLU A 65 7.11 -5.27 -0.29
CA GLU A 65 6.66 -6.26 -1.28
C GLU A 65 7.27 -6.04 -2.65
N ASP A 66 7.41 -4.79 -3.07
CA ASP A 66 7.71 -4.43 -4.47
C ASP A 66 9.09 -3.83 -4.69
N THR A 67 9.86 -3.56 -3.64
CA THR A 67 11.19 -2.94 -3.74
C THR A 67 12.25 -3.72 -2.96
N ASP A 68 13.47 -3.21 -2.92
CA ASP A 68 14.58 -3.76 -2.15
C ASP A 68 14.55 -3.39 -0.64
N THR A 69 13.50 -2.69 -0.21
CA THR A 69 13.34 -2.23 1.19
C THR A 69 13.31 -3.42 2.15
N LYS A 70 14.01 -3.29 3.27
CA LYS A 70 14.05 -4.29 4.35
C LYS A 70 13.25 -3.81 5.57
N PRO A 71 12.67 -4.73 6.38
CA PRO A 71 11.98 -4.35 7.61
C PRO A 71 12.81 -3.50 8.55
N GLU A 72 14.09 -3.82 8.69
CA GLU A 72 15.03 -3.11 9.56
C GLU A 72 15.29 -1.66 9.08
N GLU A 73 15.25 -1.43 7.77
CA GLU A 73 15.36 -0.09 7.19
C GLU A 73 14.13 0.76 7.54
N LEU A 74 12.92 0.19 7.47
CA LEU A 74 11.70 0.88 7.89
C LEU A 74 11.69 1.16 9.40
N GLU A 75 12.11 0.19 10.20
CA GLU A 75 12.17 0.36 11.66
C GLU A 75 13.13 1.48 12.06
N THR A 76 14.31 1.53 11.44
CA THR A 76 15.31 2.56 11.70
C THR A 76 14.85 3.96 11.31
N LYS A 77 14.16 4.09 10.16
CA LYS A 77 13.74 5.39 9.61
C LYS A 77 12.41 5.89 10.16
N PHE A 78 11.43 5.01 10.36
CA PHE A 78 10.05 5.35 10.65
C PHE A 78 9.53 4.78 11.98
N GLY A 79 10.35 4.00 12.67
CA GLY A 79 10.02 3.40 13.96
C GLY A 79 9.32 2.05 13.84
N GLN A 80 9.36 1.32 14.96
CA GLN A 80 8.89 -0.06 15.06
C GLN A 80 7.39 -0.22 14.73
N ILE A 81 6.55 0.76 15.13
CA ILE A 81 5.10 0.66 14.94
C ILE A 81 4.75 0.73 13.45
N VAL A 82 5.32 1.70 12.72
CA VAL A 82 5.12 1.83 11.26
C VAL A 82 5.63 0.58 10.54
N ALA A 83 6.85 0.12 10.85
CA ALA A 83 7.44 -1.08 10.25
C ALA A 83 6.55 -2.32 10.46
N ARG A 84 6.00 -2.50 11.67
CA ARG A 84 5.08 -3.61 11.98
C ARG A 84 3.81 -3.55 11.13
N ILE A 85 3.17 -2.38 11.02
CA ILE A 85 1.94 -2.23 10.21
C ILE A 85 2.24 -2.56 8.75
N VAL A 86 3.35 -2.07 8.20
CA VAL A 86 3.75 -2.38 6.81
C VAL A 86 3.97 -3.89 6.64
N GLN A 87 4.61 -4.56 7.59
CA GLN A 87 4.76 -6.03 7.56
C GLN A 87 3.41 -6.76 7.60
N GLU A 88 2.46 -6.31 8.41
CA GLU A 88 1.11 -6.89 8.50
C GLU A 88 0.32 -6.78 7.18
N VAL A 89 0.61 -5.78 6.34
CA VAL A 89 -0.07 -5.60 5.06
C VAL A 89 0.71 -6.18 3.87
N THR A 90 1.95 -6.63 4.09
CA THR A 90 2.82 -7.21 3.07
C THR A 90 2.51 -8.68 2.86
N ASP A 91 2.37 -9.11 1.61
CA ASP A 91 2.21 -10.51 1.25
C ASP A 91 3.57 -11.18 1.00
N ASP A 92 3.63 -12.48 1.28
CA ASP A 92 4.78 -13.30 0.91
C ASP A 92 4.74 -13.68 -0.58
N LYS A 93 5.50 -12.98 -1.40
CA LYS A 93 5.57 -13.22 -2.86
C LYS A 93 6.24 -14.54 -3.23
N SER A 94 6.92 -15.22 -2.31
CA SER A 94 7.46 -16.57 -2.55
C SER A 94 6.35 -17.61 -2.68
N LEU A 95 5.17 -17.33 -2.15
CA LEU A 95 4.02 -18.23 -2.19
C LEU A 95 3.21 -18.07 -3.49
N PRO A 96 2.56 -19.15 -3.97
CA PRO A 96 1.63 -19.10 -5.09
C PRO A 96 0.50 -18.12 -4.84
N LYS A 97 -0.01 -17.47 -5.93
CA LYS A 97 -1.06 -16.45 -5.84
C LYS A 97 -2.30 -16.91 -5.05
N GLN A 98 -2.75 -18.14 -5.26
CA GLN A 98 -3.92 -18.67 -4.54
C GLN A 98 -3.68 -18.81 -3.05
N GLU A 99 -2.48 -19.23 -2.65
CA GLU A 99 -2.09 -19.36 -1.25
C GLU A 99 -2.00 -17.99 -0.58
N ARG A 100 -1.41 -17.00 -1.24
CA ARG A 100 -1.39 -15.62 -0.73
C ARG A 100 -2.79 -15.07 -0.45
N LYS A 101 -3.74 -15.30 -1.37
CA LYS A 101 -5.13 -14.89 -1.19
C LYS A 101 -5.81 -15.60 -0.02
N ARG A 102 -5.59 -16.91 0.11
CA ARG A 102 -6.11 -17.67 1.25
C ARG A 102 -5.60 -17.10 2.57
N LEU A 103 -4.29 -16.85 2.66
CA LEU A 103 -3.66 -16.28 3.85
C LEU A 103 -4.14 -14.85 4.15
N GLN A 104 -4.38 -14.02 3.14
CA GLN A 104 -4.96 -12.68 3.34
C GLN A 104 -6.31 -12.75 4.06
N VAL A 105 -7.20 -13.66 3.63
CA VAL A 105 -8.52 -13.84 4.26
C VAL A 105 -8.37 -14.40 5.68
N GLU A 106 -7.50 -15.40 5.85
CA GLU A 106 -7.28 -16.08 7.14
C GLU A 106 -6.65 -15.15 8.19
N HIS A 107 -5.70 -14.31 7.77
CA HIS A 107 -5.01 -13.37 8.67
C HIS A 107 -5.79 -12.07 8.92
N ALA A 108 -6.71 -11.70 8.03
CA ALA A 108 -7.44 -10.42 8.13
C ALA A 108 -8.10 -10.16 9.51
N PRO A 109 -8.73 -11.15 10.19
CA PRO A 109 -9.30 -10.91 11.52
C PRO A 109 -8.25 -10.55 12.57
N HIS A 110 -7.02 -11.05 12.41
CA HIS A 110 -5.93 -10.93 13.38
C HIS A 110 -5.02 -9.73 13.16
N CYS A 111 -5.15 -9.02 12.03
CA CYS A 111 -4.41 -7.79 11.77
C CYS A 111 -4.81 -6.68 12.75
N SER A 112 -3.87 -5.79 13.06
CA SER A 112 -4.15 -4.58 13.81
C SER A 112 -5.21 -3.72 13.12
N HIS A 113 -5.89 -2.86 13.89
CA HIS A 113 -6.87 -1.92 13.33
C HIS A 113 -6.23 -1.02 12.26
N GLN A 114 -5.00 -0.54 12.51
CA GLN A 114 -4.25 0.29 11.58
C GLN A 114 -3.97 -0.45 10.26
N ALA A 115 -3.54 -1.71 10.33
CA ALA A 115 -3.31 -2.53 9.14
C ALA A 115 -4.60 -2.77 8.34
N LYS A 116 -5.72 -2.98 9.02
CA LYS A 116 -7.05 -3.12 8.37
C LYS A 116 -7.44 -1.85 7.61
N LEU A 117 -7.22 -0.66 8.19
CA LEU A 117 -7.48 0.61 7.52
C LEU A 117 -6.65 0.75 6.24
N VAL A 118 -5.35 0.47 6.31
CA VAL A 118 -4.46 0.54 5.14
C VAL A 118 -4.92 -0.45 4.05
N LYS A 119 -5.20 -1.70 4.41
CA LYS A 119 -5.69 -2.71 3.45
C LYS A 119 -7.00 -2.31 2.78
N LEU A 120 -7.95 -1.78 3.53
CA LEU A 120 -9.24 -1.32 2.97
C LEU A 120 -9.05 -0.16 1.99
N ALA A 121 -8.22 0.82 2.34
CA ALA A 121 -7.93 1.97 1.47
C ALA A 121 -7.19 1.54 0.20
N ASP A 122 -6.24 0.61 0.28
CA ASP A 122 -5.58 0.01 -0.87
C ASP A 122 -6.58 -0.66 -1.81
N LYS A 123 -7.45 -1.53 -1.28
CA LYS A 123 -8.48 -2.20 -2.09
C LYS A 123 -9.43 -1.20 -2.75
N LEU A 124 -9.87 -0.19 -2.02
CA LEU A 124 -10.74 0.86 -2.57
C LEU A 124 -10.06 1.63 -3.70
N TYR A 125 -8.79 2.01 -3.53
CA TYR A 125 -8.01 2.67 -4.58
C TYR A 125 -7.92 1.79 -5.84
N ASN A 126 -7.57 0.52 -5.67
CA ASN A 126 -7.42 -0.42 -6.78
C ASN A 126 -8.76 -0.66 -7.50
N LEU A 127 -9.89 -0.75 -6.79
CA LEU A 127 -11.23 -0.85 -7.38
C LEU A 127 -11.58 0.38 -8.22
N ARG A 128 -11.30 1.58 -7.69
CA ARG A 128 -11.55 2.84 -8.41
C ARG A 128 -10.66 2.94 -9.65
N ASP A 129 -9.43 2.49 -9.56
CA ASP A 129 -8.48 2.50 -10.68
C ASP A 129 -8.93 1.56 -11.81
N LEU A 130 -9.45 0.37 -11.49
CA LEU A 130 -10.04 -0.55 -12.47
C LEU A 130 -11.27 0.05 -13.16
N ASN A 131 -12.10 0.77 -12.43
CA ASN A 131 -13.28 1.42 -12.99
C ASN A 131 -12.91 2.59 -13.93
N ARG A 132 -11.79 3.27 -13.62
CA ARG A 132 -11.23 4.37 -14.42
C ARG A 132 -10.54 3.87 -15.68
N CYS A 133 -9.74 2.82 -15.57
CA CYS A 133 -8.89 2.31 -16.64
C CYS A 133 -8.69 0.80 -16.50
N THR A 134 -9.26 0.03 -17.45
CA THR A 134 -9.03 -1.41 -17.49
C THR A 134 -7.61 -1.69 -18.00
N PRO A 135 -6.79 -2.48 -17.28
CA PRO A 135 -5.42 -2.78 -17.69
C PRO A 135 -5.35 -3.41 -19.08
N VAL A 136 -4.32 -3.03 -19.86
CA VAL A 136 -4.03 -3.61 -21.17
C VAL A 136 -3.61 -5.07 -20.97
N GLY A 137 -4.32 -6.01 -21.61
CA GLY A 137 -3.86 -7.39 -21.74
C GLY A 137 -4.83 -8.48 -21.27
N ASN A 138 -5.88 -8.20 -20.51
CA ASN A 138 -6.86 -9.23 -20.14
C ASN A 138 -8.22 -8.65 -19.74
N ARG A 139 -9.04 -8.26 -20.71
CA ARG A 139 -10.43 -7.84 -20.45
C ARG A 139 -11.32 -8.94 -19.85
N LEU A 140 -10.86 -10.19 -19.84
CA LEU A 140 -11.69 -11.35 -19.46
C LEU A 140 -11.30 -12.05 -18.15
N HIS A 141 -10.21 -11.67 -17.47
CA HIS A 141 -9.75 -12.32 -16.23
C HIS A 141 -9.65 -11.42 -15.01
N TYR A 142 -10.11 -10.17 -15.06
CA TYR A 142 -10.36 -9.41 -13.85
C TYR A 142 -11.72 -9.80 -13.29
N ASN A 143 -11.86 -11.05 -12.91
CA ASN A 143 -12.94 -11.48 -12.05
C ASN A 143 -12.78 -10.79 -10.68
N PHE A 144 -13.90 -10.46 -10.05
CA PHE A 144 -14.03 -9.96 -8.69
C PHE A 144 -13.11 -10.66 -7.67
N TYR A 145 -12.65 -11.86 -7.96
CA TYR A 145 -11.72 -12.67 -7.17
C TYR A 145 -10.24 -12.23 -7.24
N THR A 146 -9.86 -11.24 -8.03
CA THR A 146 -8.49 -10.69 -8.05
C THR A 146 -8.29 -9.51 -7.10
N LEU A 147 -9.36 -9.07 -6.46
CA LEU A 147 -9.38 -7.89 -5.59
C LEU A 147 -9.45 -8.24 -4.09
N PHE A 148 -9.72 -9.49 -3.77
CA PHE A 148 -9.72 -10.01 -2.41
C PHE A 148 -8.63 -11.03 -2.24
#